data_dc9ca11700f7181eb4740b3ab39c661c
#
_entry.id   dc9ca11700f7181eb4740b3ab39c661c
#
_cell.length_a   1.000
_cell.length_b   1.000
_cell.length_c   1.000
_cell.angle_alpha   90.00
_cell.angle_beta   90.00
_cell.angle_gamma   90.00
#
_symmetry.space_group_name_H-M   'P 1'
#
loop_
_entity.id
_entity.type
_entity.pdbx_description
1 polymer ?
#
loop_
_entity_poly.entity_id
_entity_poly.type
_entity_poly.pdbx_seq_one_letter_code
_entity_poly.pdbx_strand_id
1 'polypeptide(L)'
;HPNDLKLTEKLEFGTELMQYGDYNYALKVFSNVLENDPKWSEAWNKRATVYFLMSQFKNSLNDIDKVLDIEPRHFGALSGQARIFIKLQEYEKAIKSIESALKFYPSFKSRELIPEIERLIKEDSI
;
A
#
# COMPACT_ATOMS: atom_id res chain seq x y z
N HIS A 1 26.79 -6.49 -0.62
CA HIS A 1 27.22 -5.80 -1.83
C HIS A 1 27.19 -4.28 -1.61
N PRO A 2 28.23 -3.53 -2.03
CA PRO A 2 28.29 -2.08 -1.76
C PRO A 2 27.08 -1.29 -2.30
N ASN A 3 26.53 -1.68 -3.45
CA ASN A 3 25.34 -1.01 -4.01
C ASN A 3 24.10 -1.26 -3.17
N ASP A 4 23.98 -2.47 -2.60
CA ASP A 4 22.85 -2.83 -1.74
C ASP A 4 22.86 -1.99 -0.46
N LEU A 5 24.04 -1.76 0.12
CA LEU A 5 24.18 -0.92 1.31
C LEU A 5 23.75 0.52 1.01
N LYS A 6 24.15 1.06 -0.14
CA LYS A 6 23.76 2.41 -0.54
C LYS A 6 22.25 2.52 -0.75
N LEU A 7 21.63 1.52 -1.36
CA LEU A 7 20.18 1.52 -1.57
C LEU A 7 19.44 1.39 -0.25
N THR A 8 19.96 0.58 0.68
CA THR A 8 19.38 0.47 2.01
C THR A 8 19.41 1.81 2.74
N GLU A 9 20.54 2.52 2.67
CA GLU A 9 20.67 3.85 3.26
C GLU A 9 19.69 4.84 2.66
N LYS A 10 19.50 4.80 1.34
CA LYS A 10 18.51 5.65 0.66
C LYS A 10 17.10 5.32 1.10
N LEU A 11 16.78 4.04 1.26
CA LEU A 11 15.45 3.63 1.72
C LEU A 11 15.20 4.16 3.13
N GLU A 12 16.18 4.08 4.01
CA GLU A 12 16.09 4.63 5.36
C GLU A 12 15.90 6.14 5.35
N PHE A 13 16.66 6.85 4.50
CA PHE A 13 16.53 8.29 4.37
C PHE A 13 15.14 8.68 3.87
N GLY A 14 14.64 7.99 2.84
CA GLY A 14 13.28 8.23 2.35
C GLY A 14 12.23 7.99 3.44
N THR A 15 12.42 6.97 4.26
CA THR A 15 11.52 6.65 5.36
C THR A 15 11.52 7.78 6.41
N GLU A 16 12.68 8.32 6.74
CA GLU A 16 12.77 9.47 7.64
C GLU A 16 12.05 10.69 7.07
N LEU A 17 12.26 10.98 5.79
CA LEU A 17 11.58 12.08 5.12
C LEU A 17 10.06 11.92 5.18
N MET A 18 9.58 10.70 4.96
CA MET A 18 8.15 10.40 5.07
C MET A 18 7.63 10.67 6.48
N GLN A 19 8.37 10.25 7.49
CA GLN A 19 7.99 10.45 8.89
C GLN A 19 7.94 11.93 9.29
N TYR A 20 8.81 12.74 8.70
CA TYR A 20 8.81 14.20 8.92
C TYR A 20 7.79 14.94 8.05
N GLY A 21 7.11 14.23 7.15
CA GLY A 21 6.10 14.85 6.29
C GLY A 21 6.65 15.48 5.03
N ASP A 22 7.93 15.25 4.71
CA ASP A 22 8.52 15.74 3.46
C ASP A 22 8.26 14.74 2.34
N TYR A 23 6.99 14.68 1.92
CA TYR A 23 6.51 13.64 1.01
C TYR A 23 7.09 13.78 -0.40
N ASN A 24 7.20 15.00 -0.91
CA ASN A 24 7.73 15.20 -2.25
C ASN A 24 9.16 14.71 -2.38
N TYR A 25 9.99 14.99 -1.39
CA TYR A 25 11.37 14.53 -1.40
C TYR A 25 11.44 13.01 -1.16
N ALA A 26 10.61 12.50 -0.27
CA ALA A 26 10.53 11.05 -0.04
C ALA A 26 10.20 10.30 -1.34
N LEU A 27 9.26 10.81 -2.15
CA LEU A 27 8.93 10.22 -3.44
C LEU A 27 10.14 10.17 -4.37
N LYS A 28 10.92 11.25 -4.42
CA LYS A 28 12.13 11.30 -5.26
C LYS A 28 13.14 10.23 -4.83
N VAL A 29 13.34 10.11 -3.52
CA VAL A 29 14.30 9.15 -2.97
C VAL A 29 13.85 7.72 -3.25
N PHE A 30 12.57 7.39 -2.97
CA PHE A 30 12.05 6.05 -3.24
C PHE A 30 12.05 5.72 -4.73
N SER A 31 11.73 6.70 -5.58
CA SER A 31 11.75 6.50 -7.03
C SER A 31 13.16 6.18 -7.52
N ASN A 32 14.17 6.85 -6.96
CA ASN A 32 15.56 6.55 -7.29
C ASN A 32 15.95 5.14 -6.84
N VAL A 33 15.53 4.73 -5.66
CA VAL A 33 15.76 3.35 -5.19
C VAL A 33 15.17 2.36 -6.17
N LEU A 34 13.93 2.59 -6.63
CA LEU A 34 13.23 1.70 -7.56
C LEU A 34 13.84 1.68 -8.95
N GLU A 35 14.44 2.78 -9.41
CA GLU A 35 15.18 2.78 -10.68
C GLU A 35 16.37 1.83 -10.62
N ASN A 36 17.01 1.73 -9.45
CA ASN A 36 18.18 0.88 -9.26
C ASN A 36 17.83 -0.56 -8.88
N ASP A 37 16.69 -0.77 -8.23
CA ASP A 37 16.23 -2.11 -7.84
C ASP A 37 14.70 -2.20 -7.94
N PRO A 38 14.15 -2.42 -9.14
CA PRO A 38 12.71 -2.48 -9.34
C PRO A 38 12.03 -3.74 -8.77
N LYS A 39 12.82 -4.68 -8.24
CA LYS A 39 12.27 -5.91 -7.63
C LYS A 39 12.21 -5.85 -6.10
N TRP A 40 12.55 -4.72 -5.53
CA TRP A 40 12.55 -4.56 -4.08
C TRP A 40 11.16 -4.15 -3.61
N SER A 41 10.37 -5.12 -3.17
CA SER A 41 8.97 -4.90 -2.78
C SER A 41 8.83 -3.86 -1.68
N GLU A 42 9.76 -3.82 -0.71
CA GLU A 42 9.70 -2.84 0.38
C GLU A 42 9.77 -1.40 -0.14
N ALA A 43 10.57 -1.15 -1.17
CA ALA A 43 10.66 0.19 -1.76
C ALA A 43 9.34 0.60 -2.44
N TRP A 44 8.70 -0.34 -3.16
CA TRP A 44 7.36 -0.09 -3.72
C TRP A 44 6.35 0.19 -2.61
N ASN A 45 6.39 -0.59 -1.52
CA ASN A 45 5.46 -0.42 -0.41
C ASN A 45 5.66 0.93 0.30
N LYS A 46 6.90 1.35 0.48
CA LYS A 46 7.21 2.66 1.08
C LYS A 46 6.67 3.79 0.22
N ARG A 47 6.88 3.71 -1.09
CA ARG A 47 6.36 4.75 -1.98
C ARG A 47 4.83 4.75 -2.00
N ALA A 48 4.20 3.57 -2.01
CA ALA A 48 2.75 3.47 -1.90
C ALA A 48 2.23 4.16 -0.64
N THR A 49 2.94 4.01 0.48
CA THR A 49 2.57 4.66 1.74
C THR A 49 2.63 6.18 1.62
N VAL A 50 3.67 6.71 0.97
CA VAL A 50 3.78 8.16 0.76
C VAL A 50 2.61 8.65 -0.09
N TYR A 51 2.31 7.96 -1.20
CA TYR A 51 1.16 8.33 -2.03
C TYR A 51 -0.14 8.30 -1.23
N PHE A 52 -0.32 7.30 -0.37
CA PHE A 52 -1.49 7.23 0.50
C PHE A 52 -1.59 8.45 1.42
N LEU A 53 -0.48 8.81 2.06
CA LEU A 53 -0.43 9.98 2.96
C LEU A 53 -0.71 11.29 2.24
N MET A 54 -0.41 11.35 0.94
CA MET A 54 -0.72 12.51 0.09
C MET A 54 -2.14 12.44 -0.51
N SER A 55 -2.91 11.43 -0.15
CA SER A 55 -4.23 11.15 -0.74
C SER A 55 -4.20 10.90 -2.24
N GLN A 56 -3.05 10.47 -2.77
CA GLN A 56 -2.91 10.06 -4.16
C GLN A 56 -3.18 8.56 -4.28
N PHE A 57 -4.45 8.20 -4.14
CA PHE A 57 -4.85 6.80 -3.98
C PHE A 57 -4.60 5.94 -5.21
N LYS A 58 -4.78 6.48 -6.42
CA LYS A 58 -4.52 5.72 -7.64
C LYS A 58 -3.04 5.36 -7.78
N ASN A 59 -2.16 6.31 -7.47
CA ASN A 59 -0.72 6.08 -7.50
C ASN A 59 -0.33 5.05 -6.45
N SER A 60 -0.95 5.14 -5.26
CA SER A 60 -0.71 4.18 -4.20
C SER A 60 -1.13 2.77 -4.63
N LEU A 61 -2.31 2.62 -5.22
CA LEU A 61 -2.79 1.32 -5.72
C LEU A 61 -1.86 0.73 -6.78
N ASN A 62 -1.33 1.55 -7.68
CA ASN A 62 -0.40 1.09 -8.70
C ASN A 62 0.88 0.50 -8.06
N ASP A 63 1.41 1.17 -7.04
CA ASP A 63 2.59 0.66 -6.33
C ASP A 63 2.26 -0.60 -5.52
N ILE A 64 1.07 -0.65 -4.90
CA ILE A 64 0.61 -1.84 -4.19
C ILE A 64 0.52 -3.04 -5.12
N ASP A 65 0.03 -2.85 -6.35
CA ASP A 65 -0.01 -3.93 -7.34
C ASP A 65 1.38 -4.50 -7.59
N LYS A 66 2.40 -3.64 -7.66
CA LYS A 66 3.78 -4.08 -7.81
C LYS A 66 4.26 -4.88 -6.60
N VAL A 67 3.91 -4.44 -5.39
CA VAL A 67 4.26 -5.18 -4.18
C VAL A 67 3.64 -6.57 -4.23
N LEU A 68 2.36 -6.67 -4.57
CA LEU A 68 1.63 -7.94 -4.58
C LEU A 68 2.08 -8.86 -5.72
N ASP A 69 2.57 -8.31 -6.84
CA ASP A 69 3.18 -9.10 -7.90
C ASP A 69 4.46 -9.79 -7.40
N ILE A 70 5.25 -9.10 -6.58
CA ILE A 70 6.51 -9.62 -6.05
C ILE A 70 6.25 -10.50 -4.82
N GLU A 71 5.42 -10.03 -3.89
CA GLU A 71 5.08 -10.71 -2.65
C GLU A 71 3.57 -10.77 -2.44
N PRO A 72 2.88 -11.80 -2.97
CA PRO A 72 1.41 -11.89 -2.88
C PRO A 72 0.85 -11.90 -1.45
N ARG A 73 1.67 -12.26 -0.46
CA ARG A 73 1.26 -12.32 0.94
C ARG A 73 1.65 -11.10 1.76
N HIS A 74 2.10 -10.03 1.10
CA HIS A 74 2.57 -8.84 1.81
C HIS A 74 1.40 -8.19 2.57
N PHE A 75 1.43 -8.28 3.91
CA PHE A 75 0.34 -7.82 4.76
C PHE A 75 0.06 -6.33 4.60
N GLY A 76 1.12 -5.51 4.61
CA GLY A 76 0.98 -4.06 4.47
C GLY A 76 0.28 -3.66 3.18
N ALA A 77 0.63 -4.33 2.07
CA ALA A 77 0.01 -4.06 0.77
C ALA A 77 -1.45 -4.50 0.74
N LEU A 78 -1.75 -5.70 1.26
CA LEU A 78 -3.11 -6.21 1.32
C LEU A 78 -4.02 -5.31 2.16
N SER A 79 -3.56 -4.93 3.36
CA SER A 79 -4.35 -4.06 4.23
C SER A 79 -4.48 -2.64 3.66
N GLY A 80 -3.41 -2.13 3.05
CA GLY A 80 -3.41 -0.81 2.40
C GLY A 80 -4.39 -0.75 1.25
N GLN A 81 -4.43 -1.80 0.42
CA GLN A 81 -5.36 -1.90 -0.70
C GLN A 81 -6.81 -1.83 -0.23
N ALA A 82 -7.16 -2.62 0.80
CA ALA A 82 -8.51 -2.61 1.36
C ALA A 82 -8.89 -1.22 1.88
N ARG A 83 -7.96 -0.58 2.61
CA ARG A 83 -8.18 0.75 3.17
C ARG A 83 -8.43 1.79 2.09
N ILE A 84 -7.66 1.73 1.00
CA ILE A 84 -7.80 2.67 -0.12
C ILE A 84 -9.16 2.49 -0.78
N PHE A 85 -9.58 1.25 -1.06
CA PHE A 85 -10.87 1.01 -1.67
C PHE A 85 -12.03 1.51 -0.80
N ILE A 86 -11.92 1.40 0.52
CA ILE A 86 -12.91 1.97 1.43
C ILE A 86 -12.96 3.50 1.27
N LYS A 87 -11.79 4.15 1.25
CA LYS A 87 -11.73 5.61 1.07
C LYS A 87 -12.28 6.07 -0.26
N LEU A 88 -12.10 5.28 -1.31
CA LEU A 88 -12.62 5.58 -2.65
C LEU A 88 -14.10 5.18 -2.80
N GLN A 89 -14.70 4.62 -1.76
CA GLN A 89 -16.07 4.11 -1.79
C GLN A 89 -16.27 3.01 -2.84
N GLU A 90 -15.20 2.30 -3.17
CA GLU A 90 -15.24 1.12 -4.03
C GLU A 90 -15.41 -0.11 -3.14
N TYR A 91 -16.60 -0.23 -2.56
CA TYR A 91 -16.88 -1.16 -1.47
C TYR A 91 -16.76 -2.63 -1.84
N GLU A 92 -17.18 -2.99 -3.05
CA GLU A 92 -17.08 -4.37 -3.50
C GLU A 92 -15.62 -4.79 -3.65
N LYS A 93 -14.79 -3.91 -4.17
CA LYS A 93 -13.35 -4.15 -4.27
C LYS A 93 -12.70 -4.22 -2.89
N ALA A 94 -13.18 -3.39 -1.95
CA ALA A 94 -12.69 -3.42 -0.57
C ALA A 94 -12.94 -4.78 0.07
N ILE A 95 -14.15 -5.33 -0.10
CA ILE A 95 -14.48 -6.66 0.43
C ILE A 95 -13.59 -7.73 -0.18
N LYS A 96 -13.38 -7.69 -1.50
CA LYS A 96 -12.50 -8.65 -2.17
C LYS A 96 -11.07 -8.58 -1.65
N SER A 97 -10.56 -7.37 -1.40
CA SER A 97 -9.23 -7.18 -0.83
C SER A 97 -9.13 -7.75 0.58
N ILE A 98 -10.16 -7.52 1.40
CA ILE A 98 -10.22 -8.08 2.76
C ILE A 98 -10.26 -9.60 2.70
N GLU A 99 -11.11 -10.17 1.84
CA GLU A 99 -11.22 -11.61 1.69
C GLU A 99 -9.91 -12.24 1.21
N SER A 100 -9.20 -11.58 0.30
CA SER A 100 -7.89 -12.04 -0.16
C SER A 100 -6.88 -12.05 0.98
N ALA A 101 -6.89 -11.01 1.81
CA ALA A 101 -6.01 -10.94 2.98
C ALA A 101 -6.33 -12.04 3.99
N LEU A 102 -7.62 -12.36 4.19
CA LEU A 102 -8.05 -13.38 5.13
C LEU A 102 -7.58 -14.79 4.76
N LYS A 103 -7.28 -15.04 3.48
CA LYS A 103 -6.73 -16.33 3.06
C LYS A 103 -5.35 -16.58 3.69
N PHE A 104 -4.57 -15.53 3.89
CA PHE A 104 -3.24 -15.60 4.47
C PHE A 104 -3.21 -15.23 5.95
N TYR A 105 -4.13 -14.39 6.38
CA TYR A 105 -4.19 -13.81 7.73
C TYR A 105 -5.61 -13.92 8.27
N PRO A 106 -6.02 -15.12 8.77
CA PRO A 106 -7.39 -15.33 9.24
C PRO A 106 -7.84 -14.41 10.37
N SER A 107 -6.86 -13.86 11.12
CA SER A 107 -7.14 -12.92 12.23
C SER A 107 -7.16 -11.46 11.79
N PHE A 108 -7.14 -11.20 10.49
CA PHE A 108 -7.14 -9.83 9.95
C PHE A 108 -8.37 -9.06 10.47
N LYS A 109 -8.12 -8.01 11.25
CA LYS A 109 -9.18 -7.29 11.94
C LYS A 109 -10.15 -6.57 11.01
N SER A 110 -9.70 -6.21 9.82
CA SER A 110 -10.58 -5.55 8.85
C SER A 110 -11.77 -6.40 8.42
N ARG A 111 -11.76 -7.72 8.72
CA ARG A 111 -12.96 -8.56 8.48
C ARG A 111 -14.17 -8.00 9.21
N GLU A 112 -13.97 -7.34 10.34
CA GLU A 112 -15.06 -6.76 11.14
C GLU A 112 -15.75 -5.63 10.40
N LEU A 113 -15.11 -5.05 9.38
CA LEU A 113 -15.70 -3.99 8.57
C LEU A 113 -16.63 -4.52 7.49
N ILE A 114 -16.59 -5.82 7.18
CA ILE A 114 -17.39 -6.38 6.07
C ILE A 114 -18.89 -6.10 6.22
N PRO A 115 -19.51 -6.36 7.40
CA PRO A 115 -20.94 -6.06 7.55
C PRO A 115 -21.29 -4.60 7.30
N GLU A 116 -20.46 -3.68 7.78
CA GLU A 116 -20.68 -2.24 7.56
C GLU A 116 -20.52 -1.88 6.08
N ILE A 117 -19.52 -2.46 5.42
CA ILE A 117 -19.30 -2.21 3.99
C ILE A 117 -20.48 -2.76 3.17
N GLU A 118 -20.98 -3.94 3.51
CA GLU A 118 -22.15 -4.53 2.86
C GLU A 118 -23.38 -3.63 3.03
N ARG A 119 -23.54 -3.03 4.21
CA ARG A 119 -24.62 -2.09 4.47
C ARG A 119 -24.50 -0.85 3.55
N LEU A 120 -23.29 -0.32 3.39
CA LEU A 120 -23.03 0.82 2.52
C LEU A 120 -23.31 0.50 1.05
N ILE A 121 -23.02 -0.71 0.61
CA ILE A 121 -23.36 -1.15 -0.75
C ILE A 121 -24.86 -1.12 -0.97
N LYS A 122 -25.65 -1.60 0.00
CA LYS A 122 -27.11 -1.58 -0.09
C LYS A 122 -27.65 -0.17 -0.15
N GLU A 123 -27.11 0.75 0.64
CA GLU A 123 -27.54 2.16 0.63
C GLU A 123 -27.28 2.81 -0.71
N ASP A 124 -26.12 2.55 -1.32
CA ASP A 124 -25.78 3.10 -2.64
C ASP A 124 -26.70 2.58 -3.75
N SER A 125 -27.34 1.42 -3.54
CA SER A 125 -28.22 0.79 -4.54
C SER A 125 -29.65 1.32 -4.53
N ILE A 126 -30.02 2.17 -3.55
CA ILE A 126 -31.39 2.70 -3.41
C ILE A 126 -31.66 3.96 -4.27
#